data_94ae014c2cea5a7d8e49f5db3bc1cede
#
_entry.id   94ae014c2cea5a7d8e49f5db3bc1cede
#
_cell.length_a   1.000
_cell.length_b   1.000
_cell.length_c   1.000
_cell.angle_alpha   90.00
_cell.angle_beta   90.00
_cell.angle_gamma   90.00
#
_symmetry.space_group_name_H-M   'P 1'
#
loop_
_entity.id
_entity.type
_entity.pdbx_description
1 polymer ?
#
loop_
_entity_poly.entity_id
_entity_poly.type
_entity_poly.pdbx_seq_one_letter_code
_entity_poly.pdbx_strand_id
1 'polypeptide(L)'
;MPNNTDMNDGSAPVPPILADKDFAAASVFAPANLLREARRQKGLPNAKVPEICILDPDGDILRELRRAGAARRSPGWACYHTDLYEFDQDPERFGIIGCAVGAPFAVLVAEQLFVSGCRFLISMTSAGQIVAQGPPPYFVLIDRALRDEGTSYHYLPPAEFAEADAMLVESAFAALVGLAEPVFRGAAWTTDAPFRETAIAIERRRAHDILAVEMEAAALYAFARASGKPILCFAHVTNQMAVVAGDFEKGEADGAKASLAVIAAAAQAWRSLTGSRR
;
A
#
# COMPACT_ATOMS: atom_id res chain seq x y z
N MET A 1 52.38 23.70 16.36
CA MET A 1 51.96 22.32 16.28
C MET A 1 50.58 22.26 16.91
N PRO A 2 49.44 22.25 16.19
CA PRO A 2 48.15 21.96 16.79
C PRO A 2 47.95 20.43 16.81
N ASN A 3 47.70 19.92 18.01
CA ASN A 3 47.29 18.54 18.22
C ASN A 3 45.89 18.31 17.63
N ASN A 4 45.83 17.60 16.55
CA ASN A 4 44.59 17.09 15.97
C ASN A 4 44.34 15.72 16.64
N THR A 5 43.65 15.70 17.77
CA THR A 5 43.07 14.49 18.32
C THR A 5 41.63 14.38 17.81
N ASP A 6 41.48 13.98 16.54
CA ASP A 6 40.25 13.38 16.05
C ASP A 6 40.06 12.06 16.79
N MET A 7 39.32 12.10 17.89
CA MET A 7 38.78 10.89 18.51
C MET A 7 37.76 10.32 17.53
N ASN A 8 38.20 9.33 16.77
CA ASN A 8 37.34 8.47 15.98
C ASN A 8 36.42 7.73 16.97
N ASP A 9 35.23 8.29 17.17
CA ASP A 9 34.11 7.64 17.86
C ASP A 9 33.77 6.39 17.05
N GLY A 10 34.21 5.22 17.43
CA GLY A 10 34.08 3.94 16.73
C GLY A 10 32.65 3.51 16.33
N SER A 11 31.75 4.45 16.10
CA SER A 11 30.45 4.20 15.51
C SER A 11 30.62 3.87 14.03
N ALA A 12 30.03 2.76 13.57
CA ALA A 12 29.96 2.41 12.16
C ALA A 12 29.31 3.57 11.38
N PRO A 13 29.78 3.88 10.15
CA PRO A 13 29.20 4.95 9.36
C PRO A 13 27.71 4.68 9.12
N VAL A 14 26.88 5.72 9.29
CA VAL A 14 25.44 5.64 9.01
C VAL A 14 25.24 5.27 7.54
N PRO A 15 24.47 4.24 7.22
CA PRO A 15 24.25 3.84 5.84
C PRO A 15 23.53 4.97 5.06
N PRO A 16 23.79 5.13 3.73
CA PRO A 16 23.27 6.24 2.92
C PRO A 16 21.75 6.36 2.95
N ILE A 17 21.03 5.25 3.17
CA ILE A 17 19.58 5.24 3.29
C ILE A 17 19.07 6.04 4.50
N LEU A 18 19.86 6.24 5.51
CA LEU A 18 19.55 6.99 6.73
C LEU A 18 20.28 8.34 6.82
N ALA A 19 21.28 8.56 5.94
CA ALA A 19 22.09 9.76 5.95
C ALA A 19 21.54 10.84 5.00
N ASP A 20 21.91 12.09 5.24
CA ASP A 20 21.71 13.24 4.33
C ASP A 20 20.24 13.43 3.90
N LYS A 21 19.29 13.25 4.81
CA LYS A 21 17.85 13.39 4.54
C LYS A 21 17.35 14.77 4.95
N ASP A 22 16.73 15.46 3.99
CA ASP A 22 15.88 16.63 4.24
C ASP A 22 14.44 16.28 3.86
N PHE A 23 13.65 15.87 4.86
CA PHE A 23 12.27 15.42 4.67
C PHE A 23 11.31 16.56 4.31
N ALA A 24 11.71 17.83 4.50
CA ALA A 24 10.90 19.00 4.17
C ALA A 24 11.19 19.53 2.76
N ALA A 25 12.32 19.17 2.18
CA ALA A 25 12.73 19.67 0.86
C ALA A 25 11.87 19.06 -0.25
N ALA A 26 11.54 19.90 -1.24
CA ALA A 26 10.87 19.42 -2.44
C ALA A 26 11.81 18.58 -3.32
N SER A 27 11.29 17.51 -3.88
CA SER A 27 12.04 16.71 -4.85
C SER A 27 12.30 17.48 -6.14
N VAL A 28 13.52 17.39 -6.66
CA VAL A 28 13.87 17.94 -7.99
C VAL A 28 13.18 17.16 -9.11
N PHE A 29 13.08 15.82 -8.96
CA PHE A 29 12.40 14.95 -9.91
C PHE A 29 10.95 14.73 -9.47
N ALA A 30 10.04 15.56 -9.97
CA ALA A 30 8.64 15.55 -9.57
C ALA A 30 7.78 14.65 -10.49
N PRO A 31 6.84 13.85 -9.94
CA PRO A 31 5.98 12.97 -10.73
C PRO A 31 5.13 13.71 -11.77
N ALA A 32 4.70 14.94 -11.48
CA ALA A 32 3.97 15.79 -12.43
C ALA A 32 4.78 16.09 -13.70
N ASN A 33 6.07 16.35 -13.53
CA ASN A 33 6.97 16.65 -14.66
C ASN A 33 7.19 15.38 -15.52
N LEU A 34 7.42 14.24 -14.87
CA LEU A 34 7.54 12.94 -15.55
C LEU A 34 6.29 12.64 -16.38
N LEU A 35 5.11 12.75 -15.79
CA LEU A 35 3.85 12.44 -16.46
C LEU A 35 3.51 13.42 -17.58
N ARG A 36 3.89 14.68 -17.47
CA ARG A 36 3.76 15.67 -18.57
C ARG A 36 4.54 15.19 -19.81
N GLU A 37 5.81 14.81 -19.61
CA GLU A 37 6.64 14.32 -20.72
C GLU A 37 6.16 12.97 -21.26
N ALA A 38 5.73 12.07 -20.39
CA ALA A 38 5.15 10.79 -20.79
C ALA A 38 3.88 10.97 -21.66
N ARG A 39 2.97 11.88 -21.29
CA ARG A 39 1.80 12.23 -22.09
C ARG A 39 2.19 12.77 -23.46
N ARG A 40 3.14 13.72 -23.49
CA ARG A 40 3.65 14.27 -24.75
C ARG A 40 4.20 13.18 -25.67
N GLN A 41 5.05 12.30 -25.13
CA GLN A 41 5.69 11.22 -25.91
C GLN A 41 4.70 10.18 -26.42
N LYS A 42 3.68 9.85 -25.61
CA LYS A 42 2.68 8.83 -25.94
C LYS A 42 1.47 9.39 -26.69
N GLY A 43 1.38 10.71 -26.90
CA GLY A 43 0.21 11.35 -27.50
C GLY A 43 -1.08 11.18 -26.70
N LEU A 44 -0.99 11.10 -25.36
CA LEU A 44 -2.14 10.85 -24.50
C LEU A 44 -2.85 12.14 -24.07
N PRO A 45 -4.18 12.11 -23.91
CA PRO A 45 -4.95 13.26 -23.45
C PRO A 45 -4.59 13.60 -21.98
N ASN A 46 -4.81 14.87 -21.62
CA ASN A 46 -4.71 15.30 -20.23
C ASN A 46 -6.02 14.99 -19.49
N ALA A 47 -6.29 13.70 -19.27
CA ALA A 47 -7.44 13.22 -18.52
C ALA A 47 -7.05 12.86 -17.09
N LYS A 48 -7.98 13.08 -16.17
CA LYS A 48 -7.82 12.67 -14.77
C LYS A 48 -8.13 11.19 -14.61
N VAL A 49 -7.47 10.55 -13.66
CA VAL A 49 -7.85 9.21 -13.17
C VAL A 49 -9.06 9.33 -12.23
N PRO A 50 -9.78 8.22 -11.93
CA PRO A 50 -10.81 8.20 -10.90
C PRO A 50 -10.31 8.74 -9.55
N GLU A 51 -11.21 9.34 -8.78
CA GLU A 51 -10.86 9.90 -7.44
C GLU A 51 -10.45 8.83 -6.44
N ILE A 52 -10.98 7.62 -6.59
CA ILE A 52 -10.63 6.47 -5.75
C ILE A 52 -9.85 5.50 -6.62
N CYS A 53 -8.63 5.20 -6.20
CA CYS A 53 -7.77 4.25 -6.90
C CYS A 53 -7.35 3.10 -5.97
N ILE A 54 -7.06 1.96 -6.61
CA ILE A 54 -6.68 0.72 -5.95
C ILE A 54 -5.31 0.30 -6.46
N LEU A 55 -4.42 -0.05 -5.55
CA LEU A 55 -3.26 -0.90 -5.84
C LEU A 55 -3.65 -2.34 -5.49
N ASP A 56 -3.49 -3.21 -6.45
CA ASP A 56 -3.72 -4.65 -6.38
C ASP A 56 -2.39 -5.35 -6.68
N PRO A 57 -1.45 -5.44 -5.71
CA PRO A 57 -0.10 -5.93 -5.95
C PRO A 57 -0.07 -7.31 -6.60
N ASP A 58 -0.94 -8.22 -6.19
CA ASP A 58 -1.03 -9.56 -6.78
C ASP A 58 -1.71 -9.58 -8.15
N GLY A 59 -2.53 -8.59 -8.45
CA GLY A 59 -3.28 -8.48 -9.69
C GLY A 59 -4.51 -9.39 -9.77
N ASP A 60 -4.93 -10.00 -8.67
CA ASP A 60 -6.06 -10.95 -8.64
C ASP A 60 -7.38 -10.26 -8.94
N ILE A 61 -7.62 -9.10 -8.32
CA ILE A 61 -8.83 -8.29 -8.52
C ILE A 61 -8.89 -7.83 -9.98
N LEU A 62 -7.79 -7.27 -10.50
CA LEU A 62 -7.75 -6.79 -11.88
C LEU A 62 -7.94 -7.91 -12.90
N ARG A 63 -7.33 -9.09 -12.66
CA ARG A 63 -7.52 -10.26 -13.55
C ARG A 63 -8.99 -10.66 -13.62
N GLU A 64 -9.66 -10.73 -12.47
CA GLU A 64 -11.09 -11.07 -12.41
C GLU A 64 -11.96 -10.02 -13.10
N LEU A 65 -11.76 -8.74 -12.81
CA LEU A 65 -12.50 -7.65 -13.46
C LEU A 65 -12.34 -7.67 -14.99
N ARG A 66 -11.14 -7.96 -15.49
CA ARG A 66 -10.87 -8.10 -16.92
C ARG A 66 -11.53 -9.34 -17.51
N ARG A 67 -11.47 -10.47 -16.82
CA ARG A 67 -12.12 -11.73 -17.21
C ARG A 67 -13.64 -11.54 -17.34
N ALA A 68 -14.24 -10.79 -16.43
CA ALA A 68 -15.66 -10.46 -16.43
C ALA A 68 -16.04 -9.36 -17.44
N GLY A 69 -15.08 -8.75 -18.14
CA GLY A 69 -15.34 -7.61 -19.04
C GLY A 69 -15.77 -6.33 -18.32
N ALA A 70 -15.57 -6.25 -16.99
CA ALA A 70 -16.00 -5.14 -16.17
C ALA A 70 -14.98 -3.98 -16.10
N ALA A 71 -13.74 -4.20 -16.48
CA ALA A 71 -12.69 -3.19 -16.46
C ALA A 71 -12.26 -2.76 -17.86
N ARG A 72 -12.10 -1.45 -18.07
CA ARG A 72 -11.58 -0.85 -19.29
C ARG A 72 -10.28 -0.08 -19.02
N ARG A 73 -9.34 -0.11 -19.96
CA ARG A 73 -8.09 0.64 -19.83
C ARG A 73 -8.37 2.15 -19.80
N SER A 74 -7.76 2.86 -18.84
CA SER A 74 -7.87 4.31 -18.75
C SER A 74 -7.05 4.99 -19.85
N PRO A 75 -7.66 5.86 -20.67
CA PRO A 75 -6.96 6.49 -21.78
C PRO A 75 -5.97 7.57 -21.34
N GLY A 76 -6.15 8.12 -20.15
CA GLY A 76 -5.35 9.25 -19.63
C GLY A 76 -4.13 8.86 -18.78
N TRP A 77 -3.96 7.57 -18.48
CA TRP A 77 -2.86 7.12 -17.65
C TRP A 77 -1.54 7.10 -18.41
N ALA A 78 -0.58 7.92 -17.98
CA ALA A 78 0.65 8.15 -18.73
C ALA A 78 1.88 7.44 -18.16
N CYS A 79 1.76 6.73 -17.04
CA CYS A 79 2.87 6.01 -16.42
C CYS A 79 3.60 5.11 -17.45
N TYR A 80 4.93 5.04 -17.34
CA TYR A 80 5.72 4.19 -18.23
C TYR A 80 5.67 2.71 -17.88
N HIS A 81 5.34 2.38 -16.64
CA HIS A 81 5.55 1.05 -16.07
C HIS A 81 4.27 0.25 -15.90
N THR A 82 3.10 0.92 -15.85
CA THR A 82 1.82 0.26 -15.60
C THR A 82 0.73 0.75 -16.51
N ASP A 83 -0.30 -0.09 -16.68
CA ASP A 83 -1.62 0.30 -17.15
C ASP A 83 -2.55 0.55 -15.96
N LEU A 84 -3.42 1.54 -16.06
CA LEU A 84 -4.53 1.75 -15.15
C LEU A 84 -5.81 1.33 -15.84
N TYR A 85 -6.64 0.59 -15.14
CA TYR A 85 -7.98 0.22 -15.60
C TYR A 85 -9.03 0.92 -14.74
N GLU A 86 -10.18 1.18 -15.34
CA GLU A 86 -11.33 1.78 -14.67
C GLU A 86 -12.48 0.78 -14.64
N PHE A 87 -13.19 0.72 -13.52
CA PHE A 87 -14.42 -0.05 -13.40
C PHE A 87 -15.42 0.70 -12.55
N ASP A 88 -16.70 0.36 -12.72
CA ASP A 88 -17.79 0.97 -11.97
C ASP A 88 -18.33 -0.05 -10.95
N GLN A 89 -18.48 0.39 -9.70
CA GLN A 89 -19.18 -0.33 -8.64
C GLN A 89 -20.05 0.70 -7.90
N ASP A 90 -21.33 0.73 -8.30
CA ASP A 90 -22.30 1.77 -7.90
C ASP A 90 -22.26 2.08 -6.40
N PRO A 91 -22.19 3.37 -6.01
CA PRO A 91 -22.22 4.57 -6.87
C PRO A 91 -20.83 5.05 -7.34
N GLU A 92 -19.76 4.33 -7.07
CA GLU A 92 -18.38 4.79 -7.29
C GLU A 92 -17.78 4.28 -8.59
N ARG A 93 -16.88 5.10 -9.16
CA ARG A 93 -15.95 4.71 -10.20
C ARG A 93 -14.56 4.60 -9.61
N PHE A 94 -13.92 3.48 -9.86
CA PHE A 94 -12.58 3.17 -9.37
C PHE A 94 -11.55 3.12 -10.48
N GLY A 95 -10.33 3.53 -10.15
CA GLY A 95 -9.13 3.16 -10.90
C GLY A 95 -8.43 1.98 -10.22
N ILE A 96 -7.86 1.06 -11.00
CA ILE A 96 -7.11 -0.08 -10.45
C ILE A 96 -5.84 -0.33 -11.23
N ILE A 97 -4.74 -0.57 -10.51
CA ILE A 97 -3.44 -0.98 -11.06
C ILE A 97 -3.07 -2.30 -10.41
N GLY A 98 -2.89 -3.32 -11.24
CA GLY A 98 -2.43 -4.64 -10.80
C GLY A 98 -0.92 -4.79 -10.90
N CYS A 99 -0.38 -5.75 -10.14
CA CYS A 99 1.02 -6.21 -10.21
C CYS A 99 2.06 -5.14 -9.83
N ALA A 100 1.71 -4.18 -8.97
CA ALA A 100 2.64 -3.19 -8.43
C ALA A 100 3.20 -3.66 -7.09
N VAL A 101 3.97 -4.75 -7.10
CA VAL A 101 4.52 -5.42 -5.92
C VAL A 101 5.72 -4.66 -5.36
N GLY A 102 5.75 -4.53 -4.04
CA GLY A 102 6.87 -4.02 -3.27
C GLY A 102 6.83 -2.51 -3.03
N ALA A 103 7.35 -2.11 -1.89
CA ALA A 103 7.34 -0.75 -1.37
C ALA A 103 7.78 0.32 -2.38
N PRO A 104 8.93 0.20 -3.09
CA PRO A 104 9.38 1.21 -4.04
C PRO A 104 8.41 1.40 -5.19
N PHE A 105 7.86 0.31 -5.73
CA PHE A 105 6.99 0.37 -6.90
C PHE A 105 5.59 0.87 -6.52
N ALA A 106 5.06 0.43 -5.39
CA ALA A 106 3.79 0.90 -4.87
C ALA A 106 3.79 2.42 -4.66
N VAL A 107 4.83 2.97 -4.03
CA VAL A 107 4.94 4.42 -3.80
C VAL A 107 5.18 5.19 -5.09
N LEU A 108 6.04 4.71 -6.01
CA LEU A 108 6.24 5.33 -7.31
C LEU A 108 4.92 5.50 -8.07
N VAL A 109 4.07 4.47 -8.02
CA VAL A 109 2.75 4.50 -8.67
C VAL A 109 1.77 5.38 -7.90
N ALA A 110 1.76 5.33 -6.56
CA ALA A 110 0.91 6.16 -5.71
C ALA A 110 1.14 7.66 -5.95
N GLU A 111 2.39 8.11 -6.00
CA GLU A 111 2.73 9.50 -6.31
C GLU A 111 2.15 9.94 -7.65
N GLN A 112 2.27 9.10 -8.68
CA GLN A 112 1.73 9.38 -10.01
C GLN A 112 0.20 9.38 -10.04
N LEU A 113 -0.47 8.52 -9.27
CA LEU A 113 -1.92 8.50 -9.14
C LEU A 113 -2.42 9.81 -8.53
N PHE A 114 -1.83 10.28 -7.42
CA PHE A 114 -2.26 11.50 -6.75
C PHE A 114 -2.09 12.75 -7.62
N VAL A 115 -1.01 12.88 -8.37
CA VAL A 115 -0.84 14.00 -9.30
C VAL A 115 -1.71 13.88 -10.55
N SER A 116 -2.26 12.69 -10.84
CA SER A 116 -3.20 12.45 -11.95
C SER A 116 -4.68 12.62 -11.56
N GLY A 117 -4.98 12.90 -10.29
CA GLY A 117 -6.36 13.20 -9.84
C GLY A 117 -6.92 12.23 -8.82
N CYS A 118 -6.20 11.19 -8.43
CA CYS A 118 -6.58 10.34 -7.29
C CYS A 118 -6.67 11.19 -6.01
N ARG A 119 -7.68 10.93 -5.20
CA ARG A 119 -7.91 11.61 -3.93
C ARG A 119 -7.92 10.65 -2.74
N PHE A 120 -8.13 9.38 -3.00
CA PHE A 120 -8.07 8.31 -2.01
C PHE A 120 -7.49 7.05 -2.64
N LEU A 121 -6.49 6.46 -1.99
CA LEU A 121 -5.83 5.25 -2.46
C LEU A 121 -6.08 4.10 -1.48
N ILE A 122 -6.45 2.95 -2.00
CA ILE A 122 -6.58 1.71 -1.25
C ILE A 122 -5.56 0.72 -1.79
N SER A 123 -4.70 0.16 -0.94
CA SER A 123 -3.86 -0.99 -1.28
C SER A 123 -4.50 -2.25 -0.73
N MET A 124 -4.67 -3.25 -1.58
CA MET A 124 -5.21 -4.56 -1.23
C MET A 124 -4.21 -5.62 -1.68
N THR A 125 -3.42 -6.15 -0.76
CA THR A 125 -2.35 -7.11 -1.03
C THR A 125 -2.63 -8.46 -0.39
N SER A 126 -2.22 -9.57 -1.00
CA SER A 126 -2.20 -10.84 -0.28
C SER A 126 -1.08 -10.85 0.77
N ALA A 127 -1.27 -11.63 1.82
CA ALA A 127 -0.37 -11.62 2.96
C ALA A 127 -0.24 -12.98 3.61
N GLY A 128 0.93 -13.23 4.19
CA GLY A 128 1.17 -14.37 5.07
C GLY A 128 0.71 -14.10 6.50
N GLN A 129 0.12 -15.12 7.14
CA GLN A 129 -0.30 -15.06 8.54
C GLN A 129 0.90 -15.12 9.49
N ILE A 130 1.02 -14.16 10.39
CA ILE A 130 2.02 -14.17 11.48
C ILE A 130 1.35 -14.56 12.81
N VAL A 131 0.36 -13.76 13.28
CA VAL A 131 -0.48 -14.11 14.44
C VAL A 131 -1.86 -14.46 13.93
N ALA A 132 -2.28 -15.71 14.17
CA ALA A 132 -3.56 -16.22 13.70
C ALA A 132 -4.74 -15.49 14.35
N GLN A 133 -5.66 -14.98 13.52
CA GLN A 133 -6.96 -14.46 13.93
C GLN A 133 -8.09 -15.46 13.65
N GLY A 134 -7.80 -16.47 12.84
CA GLY A 134 -8.69 -17.52 12.39
C GLY A 134 -8.07 -18.29 11.24
N PRO A 135 -8.79 -19.24 10.64
CA PRO A 135 -8.36 -19.88 9.41
C PRO A 135 -8.45 -18.88 8.25
N PRO A 136 -7.45 -18.82 7.34
CA PRO A 136 -7.56 -18.05 6.10
C PRO A 136 -8.71 -18.57 5.21
N PRO A 137 -9.31 -17.72 4.32
CA PRO A 137 -8.96 -16.32 4.13
C PRO A 137 -9.66 -15.36 5.09
N TYR A 138 -9.02 -14.25 5.42
CA TYR A 138 -9.61 -13.11 6.13
C TYR A 138 -8.83 -11.82 5.81
N PHE A 139 -9.34 -10.68 6.23
CA PHE A 139 -8.68 -9.39 5.98
C PHE A 139 -8.13 -8.78 7.27
N VAL A 140 -7.04 -8.01 7.11
CA VAL A 140 -6.54 -7.12 8.15
C VAL A 140 -6.54 -5.69 7.59
N LEU A 141 -7.32 -4.80 8.21
CA LEU A 141 -7.12 -3.36 8.05
C LEU A 141 -5.86 -2.97 8.81
N ILE A 142 -4.82 -2.62 8.09
CA ILE A 142 -3.52 -2.29 8.66
C ILE A 142 -3.59 -0.91 9.27
N ASP A 143 -3.46 -0.78 10.59
CA ASP A 143 -3.43 0.51 11.28
C ASP A 143 -2.00 1.05 11.47
N ARG A 144 -1.02 0.17 11.49
CA ARG A 144 0.42 0.49 11.48
C ARG A 144 1.21 -0.62 10.82
N ALA A 145 2.31 -0.27 10.20
CA ALA A 145 3.18 -1.22 9.51
C ALA A 145 4.63 -1.09 9.95
N LEU A 146 5.24 -2.22 10.32
CA LEU A 146 6.64 -2.29 10.71
C LEU A 146 7.51 -2.03 9.48
N ARG A 147 8.46 -1.10 9.63
CA ARG A 147 9.30 -0.59 8.52
C ARG A 147 10.55 -1.44 8.34
N ASP A 148 10.40 -2.62 7.72
CA ASP A 148 11.52 -3.51 7.38
C ASP A 148 11.74 -3.51 5.85
N GLU A 149 11.71 -2.30 5.27
CA GLU A 149 11.89 -1.98 3.87
C GLU A 149 12.65 -0.65 3.72
N GLY A 150 13.13 -0.35 2.50
CA GLY A 150 13.99 0.82 2.28
C GLY A 150 13.25 2.13 1.98
N THR A 151 12.07 2.07 1.38
CA THR A 151 11.41 3.23 0.77
C THR A 151 10.90 4.24 1.80
N SER A 152 10.33 3.78 2.91
CA SER A 152 9.75 4.63 3.94
C SER A 152 10.77 5.60 4.58
N TYR A 153 12.06 5.22 4.60
CA TYR A 153 13.15 6.06 5.11
C TYR A 153 13.48 7.26 4.22
N HIS A 154 12.92 7.34 3.01
CA HIS A 154 13.01 8.53 2.14
C HIS A 154 11.91 9.55 2.43
N TYR A 155 10.86 9.18 3.16
CA TYR A 155 9.69 10.02 3.44
C TYR A 155 9.60 10.48 4.90
N LEU A 156 10.04 9.65 5.85
CA LEU A 156 9.98 9.94 7.28
C LEU A 156 11.28 9.58 8.00
N PRO A 157 11.60 10.29 9.09
CA PRO A 157 12.72 9.92 9.97
C PRO A 157 12.65 8.46 10.42
N PRO A 158 13.79 7.87 10.83
CA PRO A 158 13.82 6.52 11.38
C PRO A 158 12.83 6.35 12.54
N ALA A 159 12.00 5.34 12.42
CA ALA A 159 11.05 4.89 13.45
C ALA A 159 10.74 3.42 13.17
N GLU A 160 10.22 2.71 14.15
CA GLU A 160 9.90 1.29 14.01
C GLU A 160 8.67 1.08 13.11
N PHE A 161 7.65 1.91 13.25
CA PHE A 161 6.39 1.80 12.50
C PHE A 161 6.10 3.06 11.67
N ALA A 162 5.37 2.85 10.58
CA ALA A 162 4.59 3.88 9.89
C ALA A 162 3.11 3.65 10.20
N GLU A 163 2.39 4.72 10.52
CA GLU A 163 1.00 4.67 10.99
C GLU A 163 0.05 5.21 9.93
N ALA A 164 -1.11 4.60 9.81
CA ALA A 164 -2.23 5.10 9.03
C ALA A 164 -2.88 6.32 9.71
N ASP A 165 -3.70 7.07 8.97
CA ASP A 165 -4.56 8.11 9.55
C ASP A 165 -5.61 7.46 10.45
N ALA A 166 -5.57 7.79 11.76
CA ALA A 166 -6.41 7.18 12.77
C ALA A 166 -7.92 7.40 12.51
N MET A 167 -8.31 8.60 12.07
CA MET A 167 -9.73 8.88 11.78
C MET A 167 -10.23 8.09 10.58
N LEU A 168 -9.38 7.93 9.58
CA LEU A 168 -9.70 7.15 8.39
C LEU A 168 -9.82 5.66 8.73
N VAL A 169 -8.91 5.15 9.56
CA VAL A 169 -8.95 3.75 10.06
C VAL A 169 -10.22 3.49 10.87
N GLU A 170 -10.54 4.35 11.84
CA GLU A 170 -11.75 4.19 12.67
C GLU A 170 -13.04 4.18 11.82
N SER A 171 -13.15 5.14 10.89
CA SER A 171 -14.32 5.22 10.01
C SER A 171 -14.42 4.01 9.09
N ALA A 172 -13.30 3.58 8.51
CA ALA A 172 -13.28 2.40 7.65
C ALA A 172 -13.64 1.14 8.44
N PHE A 173 -13.02 0.93 9.62
CA PHE A 173 -13.26 -0.25 10.43
C PHE A 173 -14.73 -0.38 10.85
N ALA A 174 -15.37 0.74 11.21
CA ALA A 174 -16.80 0.74 11.50
C ALA A 174 -17.68 0.33 10.30
N ALA A 175 -17.29 0.72 9.08
CA ALA A 175 -18.02 0.36 7.86
C ALA A 175 -17.80 -1.09 7.41
N LEU A 176 -16.77 -1.75 7.91
CA LEU A 176 -16.43 -3.15 7.59
C LEU A 176 -17.18 -4.16 8.45
N VAL A 177 -17.86 -3.70 9.52
CA VAL A 177 -18.63 -4.58 10.39
C VAL A 177 -19.81 -5.19 9.63
N GLY A 178 -19.90 -6.51 9.66
CA GLY A 178 -20.99 -7.25 9.02
C GLY A 178 -20.73 -7.70 7.58
N LEU A 179 -19.51 -7.50 7.07
CA LEU A 179 -19.11 -8.18 5.84
C LEU A 179 -19.06 -9.69 6.02
N ALA A 180 -19.19 -10.42 4.92
CA ALA A 180 -19.20 -11.89 4.92
C ALA A 180 -17.87 -12.46 5.42
N GLU A 181 -16.76 -11.92 4.93
CA GLU A 181 -15.43 -12.30 5.37
C GLU A 181 -15.00 -11.47 6.58
N PRO A 182 -14.35 -12.09 7.59
CA PRO A 182 -13.88 -11.38 8.77
C PRO A 182 -12.83 -10.32 8.40
N VAL A 183 -12.96 -9.13 8.99
CA VAL A 183 -11.95 -8.08 8.91
C VAL A 183 -11.46 -7.76 10.31
N PHE A 184 -10.18 -7.96 10.55
CA PHE A 184 -9.51 -7.59 11.79
C PHE A 184 -8.78 -6.27 11.60
N ARG A 185 -8.39 -5.63 12.70
CA ARG A 185 -7.55 -4.44 12.69
C ARG A 185 -6.26 -4.75 13.43
N GLY A 186 -5.12 -4.31 12.88
CA GLY A 186 -3.84 -4.50 13.57
C GLY A 186 -2.63 -4.17 12.73
N ALA A 187 -1.47 -4.54 13.27
CA ALA A 187 -0.18 -4.26 12.65
C ALA A 187 0.18 -5.28 11.56
N ALA A 188 0.86 -4.81 10.50
CA ALA A 188 1.54 -5.65 9.53
C ALA A 188 3.07 -5.49 9.62
N TRP A 189 3.79 -6.44 9.08
CA TRP A 189 5.21 -6.36 8.80
C TRP A 189 5.41 -6.14 7.31
N THR A 190 5.97 -5.00 6.92
CA THR A 190 6.34 -4.73 5.53
C THR A 190 7.81 -5.09 5.31
N THR A 191 8.06 -6.00 4.36
CA THR A 191 9.43 -6.44 4.01
C THR A 191 9.72 -6.28 2.52
N ASP A 192 10.95 -5.90 2.16
CA ASP A 192 11.42 -5.90 0.77
C ASP A 192 11.89 -7.31 0.31
N ALA A 193 12.00 -8.27 1.24
CA ALA A 193 12.66 -9.53 0.97
C ALA A 193 11.88 -10.75 1.53
N PRO A 194 10.76 -11.14 0.90
CA PRO A 194 9.87 -12.18 1.41
C PRO A 194 10.57 -13.54 1.58
N PHE A 195 11.54 -13.87 0.75
CA PHE A 195 12.33 -15.10 0.87
C PHE A 195 13.44 -15.03 1.95
N ARG A 196 13.45 -13.95 2.76
CA ARG A 196 14.32 -13.79 3.93
C ARG A 196 13.55 -13.74 5.26
N GLU A 197 12.28 -14.09 5.25
CA GLU A 197 11.44 -14.23 6.43
C GLU A 197 11.84 -15.48 7.23
N THR A 198 12.88 -15.32 8.05
CA THR A 198 13.43 -16.43 8.84
C THR A 198 12.55 -16.76 10.04
N ALA A 199 12.62 -17.98 10.56
CA ALA A 199 11.89 -18.41 11.74
C ALA A 199 12.10 -17.48 12.94
N ILE A 200 13.35 -16.99 13.14
CA ILE A 200 13.65 -16.04 14.22
C ILE A 200 12.98 -14.68 13.99
N ALA A 201 12.96 -14.20 12.74
CA ALA A 201 12.25 -12.97 12.41
C ALA A 201 10.75 -13.11 12.68
N ILE A 202 10.13 -14.16 12.18
CA ILE A 202 8.70 -14.46 12.38
C ILE A 202 8.35 -14.50 13.87
N GLU A 203 9.13 -15.20 14.69
CA GLU A 203 8.89 -15.31 16.12
C GLU A 203 8.96 -13.94 16.83
N ARG A 204 9.92 -13.10 16.45
CA ARG A 204 9.99 -11.71 16.95
C ARG A 204 8.78 -10.90 16.56
N ARG A 205 8.25 -11.05 15.33
CA ARG A 205 7.04 -10.36 14.89
C ARG A 205 5.78 -10.84 15.63
N ARG A 206 5.70 -12.13 15.93
CA ARG A 206 4.65 -12.69 16.80
C ARG A 206 4.66 -12.07 18.19
N ALA A 207 5.83 -11.91 18.79
CA ALA A 207 5.98 -11.28 20.11
C ALA A 207 5.58 -9.79 20.14
N HIS A 208 5.45 -9.15 18.97
CA HIS A 208 4.99 -7.76 18.82
C HIS A 208 3.55 -7.67 18.30
N ASP A 209 2.77 -8.74 18.37
CA ASP A 209 1.37 -8.82 17.93
C ASP A 209 1.15 -8.38 16.47
N ILE A 210 2.13 -8.63 15.59
CA ILE A 210 2.01 -8.38 14.17
C ILE A 210 1.17 -9.49 13.55
N LEU A 211 0.08 -9.11 12.87
CA LEU A 211 -0.91 -10.06 12.36
C LEU A 211 -0.49 -10.69 11.03
N ALA A 212 0.11 -9.92 10.15
CA ALA A 212 0.40 -10.34 8.79
C ALA A 212 1.73 -9.78 8.27
N VAL A 213 2.29 -10.40 7.24
CA VAL A 213 3.44 -9.90 6.49
C VAL A 213 3.04 -9.61 5.04
N GLU A 214 3.47 -8.46 4.54
CA GLU A 214 3.23 -7.94 3.18
C GLU A 214 4.41 -7.07 2.74
N MET A 215 4.31 -6.37 1.61
CA MET A 215 5.47 -5.71 0.99
C MET A 215 5.30 -4.19 0.71
N GLU A 216 4.20 -3.52 1.11
CA GLU A 216 3.86 -2.16 0.64
C GLU A 216 3.48 -1.17 1.75
N ALA A 217 2.78 -1.60 2.80
CA ALA A 217 2.02 -0.73 3.70
C ALA A 217 2.89 0.30 4.44
N ALA A 218 4.07 -0.07 4.94
CA ALA A 218 4.92 0.87 5.67
C ALA A 218 5.36 2.05 4.79
N ALA A 219 5.75 1.79 3.55
CA ALA A 219 6.15 2.82 2.62
C ALA A 219 4.98 3.70 2.17
N LEU A 220 3.82 3.10 1.89
CA LEU A 220 2.61 3.82 1.54
C LEU A 220 2.15 4.74 2.68
N TYR A 221 2.18 4.30 3.93
CA TYR A 221 1.84 5.12 5.09
C TYR A 221 2.88 6.22 5.36
N ALA A 222 4.17 5.92 5.18
CA ALA A 222 5.21 6.94 5.27
C ALA A 222 5.01 8.05 4.23
N PHE A 223 4.75 7.68 2.98
CA PHE A 223 4.39 8.62 1.91
C PHE A 223 3.10 9.38 2.23
N ALA A 224 2.04 8.68 2.67
CA ALA A 224 0.76 9.27 3.05
C ALA A 224 0.94 10.39 4.09
N ARG A 225 1.70 10.11 5.15
CA ARG A 225 1.97 11.06 6.24
C ARG A 225 2.80 12.25 5.76
N ALA A 226 3.86 12.00 4.99
CA ALA A 226 4.74 13.06 4.46
C ALA A 226 4.03 14.00 3.49
N SER A 227 3.09 13.48 2.69
CA SER A 227 2.39 14.22 1.63
C SER A 227 0.97 14.67 1.97
N GLY A 228 0.43 14.28 3.14
CA GLY A 228 -0.95 14.55 3.54
C GLY A 228 -1.98 13.86 2.64
N LYS A 229 -1.70 12.65 2.15
CA LYS A 229 -2.56 11.90 1.25
C LYS A 229 -3.32 10.80 1.97
N PRO A 230 -4.65 10.65 1.77
CA PRO A 230 -5.41 9.58 2.38
C PRO A 230 -5.11 8.25 1.69
N ILE A 231 -4.56 7.31 2.45
CA ILE A 231 -4.25 5.94 2.01
C ILE A 231 -4.72 4.96 3.08
N LEU A 232 -5.36 3.87 2.66
CA LEU A 232 -5.59 2.69 3.49
C LEU A 232 -4.96 1.46 2.86
N CYS A 233 -4.37 0.62 3.70
CA CYS A 233 -3.80 -0.66 3.29
C CYS A 233 -4.54 -1.80 3.99
N PHE A 234 -4.85 -2.82 3.20
CA PHE A 234 -5.46 -4.07 3.66
C PHE A 234 -4.57 -5.23 3.29
N ALA A 235 -4.38 -6.14 4.23
CA ALA A 235 -3.80 -7.44 3.99
C ALA A 235 -4.92 -8.48 3.85
N HIS A 236 -5.02 -9.13 2.70
CA HIS A 236 -5.82 -10.32 2.50
C HIS A 236 -4.97 -11.52 2.91
N VAL A 237 -5.18 -12.03 4.11
CA VAL A 237 -4.41 -13.14 4.65
C VAL A 237 -4.89 -14.42 4.00
N THR A 238 -4.04 -15.01 3.17
CA THR A 238 -4.39 -16.14 2.29
C THR A 238 -3.63 -17.42 2.59
N ASN A 239 -2.59 -17.33 3.43
CA ASN A 239 -1.71 -18.47 3.71
C ASN A 239 -1.05 -18.35 5.08
N GLN A 240 -0.54 -19.48 5.57
CA GLN A 240 0.21 -19.64 6.80
C GLN A 240 1.70 -19.79 6.50
N MET A 241 2.25 -18.92 5.65
CA MET A 241 3.65 -18.88 5.20
C MET A 241 4.04 -20.05 4.27
N ALA A 242 3.08 -20.68 3.61
CA ALA A 242 3.29 -21.81 2.69
C ALA A 242 4.09 -22.98 3.31
N VAL A 243 3.93 -23.21 4.62
CA VAL A 243 4.68 -24.25 5.35
C VAL A 243 4.15 -25.64 5.04
N VAL A 244 2.89 -25.77 4.65
CA VAL A 244 2.25 -27.03 4.29
C VAL A 244 1.67 -27.00 2.89
N ALA A 245 1.56 -28.16 2.24
CA ALA A 245 0.93 -28.24 0.92
C ALA A 245 -0.56 -27.87 1.02
N GLY A 246 -1.04 -27.07 0.06
CA GLY A 246 -2.42 -26.60 0.03
C GLY A 246 -2.72 -25.42 0.94
N ASP A 247 -1.69 -24.72 1.43
CA ASP A 247 -1.81 -23.61 2.39
C ASP A 247 -2.30 -22.30 1.77
N PHE A 248 -2.41 -22.19 0.44
CA PHE A 248 -2.85 -20.97 -0.21
C PHE A 248 -4.36 -20.99 -0.48
N GLU A 249 -5.13 -20.33 0.39
CA GLU A 249 -6.58 -20.19 0.27
C GLU A 249 -6.96 -18.72 0.08
N LYS A 250 -7.33 -18.36 -1.15
CA LYS A 250 -7.70 -16.98 -1.50
C LYS A 250 -9.22 -16.75 -1.50
N GLY A 251 -10.02 -17.80 -1.51
CA GLY A 251 -11.47 -17.70 -1.64
C GLY A 251 -11.99 -17.61 -3.09
N GLU A 252 -13.26 -17.25 -3.27
CA GLU A 252 -13.91 -17.19 -4.58
C GLU A 252 -13.24 -16.17 -5.51
N ALA A 253 -12.94 -16.59 -6.75
CA ALA A 253 -12.24 -15.79 -7.75
C ALA A 253 -10.92 -15.20 -7.23
N ASP A 254 -10.10 -16.05 -6.59
CA ASP A 254 -8.83 -15.65 -5.95
C ASP A 254 -9.01 -14.51 -4.91
N GLY A 255 -10.15 -14.48 -4.22
CA GLY A 255 -10.50 -13.47 -3.24
C GLY A 255 -10.99 -12.13 -3.81
N ALA A 256 -11.09 -11.99 -5.14
CA ALA A 256 -11.45 -10.72 -5.77
C ALA A 256 -12.83 -10.21 -5.33
N LYS A 257 -13.82 -11.10 -5.18
CA LYS A 257 -15.18 -10.73 -4.77
C LYS A 257 -15.22 -10.16 -3.36
N ALA A 258 -14.57 -10.82 -2.42
CA ALA A 258 -14.47 -10.36 -1.03
C ALA A 258 -13.67 -9.05 -0.93
N SER A 259 -12.54 -8.96 -1.64
CA SER A 259 -11.72 -7.73 -1.71
C SER A 259 -12.51 -6.53 -2.23
N LEU A 260 -13.34 -6.71 -3.28
CA LEU A 260 -14.19 -5.65 -3.81
C LEU A 260 -15.24 -5.18 -2.79
N ALA A 261 -15.78 -6.07 -1.96
CA ALA A 261 -16.71 -5.68 -0.88
C ALA A 261 -16.00 -4.83 0.20
N VAL A 262 -14.79 -5.23 0.61
CA VAL A 262 -13.96 -4.47 1.56
C VAL A 262 -13.60 -3.08 0.99
N ILE A 263 -13.19 -3.03 -0.28
CA ILE A 263 -12.85 -1.78 -0.98
C ILE A 263 -14.05 -0.84 -1.06
N ALA A 264 -15.24 -1.35 -1.39
CA ALA A 264 -16.46 -0.55 -1.46
C ALA A 264 -16.83 0.06 -0.10
N ALA A 265 -16.75 -0.73 0.98
CA ALA A 265 -17.02 -0.25 2.33
C ALA A 265 -16.01 0.84 2.77
N ALA A 266 -14.71 0.65 2.48
CA ALA A 266 -13.69 1.65 2.77
C ALA A 266 -13.88 2.95 1.95
N ALA A 267 -14.28 2.82 0.69
CA ALA A 267 -14.58 3.97 -0.17
C ALA A 267 -15.79 4.79 0.37
N GLN A 268 -16.85 4.11 0.79
CA GLN A 268 -18.01 4.74 1.40
C GLN A 268 -17.66 5.46 2.71
N ALA A 269 -16.84 4.86 3.57
CA ALA A 269 -16.34 5.48 4.79
C ALA A 269 -15.58 6.77 4.50
N TRP A 270 -14.67 6.75 3.53
CA TRP A 270 -13.93 7.94 3.11
C TRP A 270 -14.85 9.03 2.55
N ARG A 271 -15.84 8.68 1.73
CA ARG A 271 -16.84 9.64 1.22
C ARG A 271 -17.62 10.31 2.35
N SER A 272 -18.03 9.55 3.35
CA SER A 272 -18.76 10.06 4.52
C SER A 272 -17.92 11.07 5.30
N LEU A 273 -16.64 10.79 5.53
CA LEU A 273 -15.70 11.71 6.18
C LEU A 273 -15.48 13.01 5.39
N THR A 274 -15.42 12.92 4.07
CA THR A 274 -15.12 14.09 3.22
C THR A 274 -16.37 14.88 2.86
N GLY A 275 -17.54 14.24 2.75
CA GLY A 275 -18.84 14.88 2.51
C GLY A 275 -19.33 15.68 3.72
N SER A 276 -19.04 15.22 4.94
CA SER A 276 -19.39 15.93 6.18
C SER A 276 -18.56 17.18 6.46
N ARG A 277 -17.49 17.43 5.69
CA ARG A 277 -16.62 18.61 5.81
C ARG A 277 -16.91 19.72 4.80
N ARG A 278 -17.97 19.58 3.99
CA ARG A 278 -18.48 20.61 3.06
C ARG A 278 -19.74 21.25 3.65
#